data_15da7d7adfbeaca7af452349da028711
#
_entry.id   15da7d7adfbeaca7af452349da028711
#
_cell.length_a   1.000
_cell.length_b   1.000
_cell.length_c   1.000
_cell.angle_alpha   90.00
_cell.angle_beta   90.00
_cell.angle_gamma   90.00
#
_symmetry.space_group_name_H-M   'P 1'
#
loop_
_entity.id
_entity.type
_entity.pdbx_description
1 polymer ?
#
loop_
_entity_poly.entity_id
_entity_poly.type
_entity_poly.pdbx_seq_one_letter_code
_entity_poly.pdbx_strand_id
1 'polypeptide(L)'
;VPFRMDIMAFWVNQELLDQAGLDRLSCLSDLEILQKKLQNTGKYAYGDAWEISYIYNSISEYVDFFGGDYTDWTDPKTREAAEYMKRMLDTGMISEENLIDQHDQLNEKFINGQYGCMFMYTGALSTFQNAGVYGKDKIHMAPFPEFDEKVTNIATWQYVLNKNSAHKEAALKFLQYVSGYEASKNYGQLTKMCPARLDVIEDKSLELEGIEMIRQYLKDYKLKARPLCADSIEAVSSMGTEFQKYVLGQKTEAEFFAGAQNCIDQYYKKASY
;
A
#
# COMPACT_ATOMS: atom_id res chain seq x y z
N VAL A 1 -2.14 10.67 19.66
CA VAL A 1 -3.48 10.90 19.08
C VAL A 1 -3.38 10.81 17.56
N PRO A 2 -4.10 9.89 16.90
CA PRO A 2 -4.15 9.84 15.45
C PRO A 2 -4.78 11.12 14.88
N PHE A 3 -4.24 11.64 13.78
CA PHE A 3 -4.81 12.80 13.09
C PHE A 3 -5.04 12.54 11.59
N ARG A 4 -4.27 11.63 11.01
CA ARG A 4 -4.38 11.19 9.63
C ARG A 4 -4.41 9.66 9.56
N MET A 5 -5.19 9.14 8.66
CA MET A 5 -5.27 7.72 8.31
C MET A 5 -5.00 7.56 6.81
N ASP A 6 -4.15 6.63 6.46
CA ASP A 6 -3.97 6.18 5.09
C ASP A 6 -4.39 4.71 5.00
N ILE A 7 -5.23 4.41 4.02
CA ILE A 7 -5.64 3.05 3.69
C ILE A 7 -4.93 2.69 2.39
N MET A 8 -4.43 1.47 2.27
CA MET A 8 -3.95 0.99 0.98
C MET A 8 -5.14 0.95 0.02
N ALA A 9 -5.01 1.57 -1.13
CA ALA A 9 -6.04 1.69 -2.14
C ALA A 9 -5.55 1.10 -3.46
N PHE A 10 -6.46 0.58 -4.25
CA PHE A 10 -6.18 0.14 -5.60
C PHE A 10 -6.42 1.32 -6.56
N TRP A 11 -5.36 1.74 -7.22
CA TRP A 11 -5.37 2.84 -8.18
C TRP A 11 -5.30 2.29 -9.59
N VAL A 12 -6.11 2.84 -10.48
CA VAL A 12 -6.14 2.46 -11.89
C VAL A 12 -5.94 3.68 -12.78
N ASN A 13 -5.29 3.47 -13.90
CA ASN A 13 -5.20 4.43 -15.00
C ASN A 13 -6.23 4.03 -16.06
N GLN A 14 -7.39 4.68 -16.05
CA GLN A 14 -8.51 4.35 -16.91
C GLN A 14 -8.16 4.47 -18.39
N GLU A 15 -7.33 5.44 -18.77
CA GLU A 15 -6.90 5.60 -20.16
C GLU A 15 -6.15 4.37 -20.69
N LEU A 16 -5.33 3.73 -19.85
CA LEU A 16 -4.63 2.50 -20.23
C LEU A 16 -5.55 1.28 -20.24
N LEU A 17 -6.52 1.22 -19.33
CA LEU A 17 -7.53 0.17 -19.34
C LEU A 17 -8.38 0.27 -20.61
N ASP A 18 -8.85 1.45 -20.98
CA ASP A 18 -9.64 1.71 -22.18
C ASP A 18 -8.86 1.32 -23.45
N GLN A 19 -7.58 1.68 -23.54
CA GLN A 19 -6.70 1.26 -24.64
C GLN A 19 -6.55 -0.26 -24.74
N ALA A 20 -6.62 -0.95 -23.61
CA ALA A 20 -6.61 -2.41 -23.55
C ALA A 20 -7.98 -3.06 -23.81
N GLY A 21 -9.06 -2.26 -23.87
CA GLY A 21 -10.44 -2.72 -24.00
C GLY A 21 -10.99 -3.32 -22.70
N LEU A 22 -10.53 -2.82 -21.56
CA LEU A 22 -10.96 -3.26 -20.22
C LEU A 22 -11.69 -2.12 -19.50
N ASP A 23 -12.91 -2.36 -19.08
CA ASP A 23 -13.66 -1.38 -18.29
C ASP A 23 -13.15 -1.27 -16.85
N ARG A 24 -12.64 -2.36 -16.30
CA ARG A 24 -12.15 -2.50 -14.92
C ARG A 24 -11.23 -3.71 -14.77
N LEU A 25 -10.52 -3.77 -13.64
CA LEU A 25 -9.75 -4.94 -13.22
C LEU A 25 -10.48 -5.62 -12.04
N SER A 26 -11.10 -6.77 -12.29
CA SER A 26 -11.95 -7.47 -11.32
C SER A 26 -11.27 -8.66 -10.65
N CYS A 27 -10.23 -9.21 -11.28
CA CYS A 27 -9.50 -10.37 -10.80
C CYS A 27 -8.06 -10.35 -11.32
N LEU A 28 -7.22 -11.25 -10.80
CA LEU A 28 -5.79 -11.31 -11.16
C LEU A 28 -5.58 -11.63 -12.65
N SER A 29 -6.49 -12.39 -13.29
CA SER A 29 -6.40 -12.66 -14.73
C SER A 29 -6.63 -11.42 -15.60
N ASP A 30 -7.32 -10.40 -15.11
CA ASP A 30 -7.47 -9.12 -15.83
C ASP A 30 -6.13 -8.38 -15.92
N LEU A 31 -5.27 -8.49 -14.87
CA LEU A 31 -3.90 -7.96 -14.90
C LEU A 31 -3.05 -8.64 -15.97
N GLU A 32 -3.19 -9.95 -16.14
CA GLU A 32 -2.50 -10.70 -17.20
C GLU A 32 -2.98 -10.29 -18.59
N ILE A 33 -4.30 -10.05 -18.76
CA ILE A 33 -4.86 -9.53 -20.00
C ILE A 33 -4.30 -8.14 -20.29
N LEU A 34 -4.31 -7.24 -19.31
CA LEU A 34 -3.75 -5.90 -19.42
C LEU A 34 -2.28 -5.96 -19.84
N GLN A 35 -1.46 -6.81 -19.18
CA GLN A 35 -0.06 -6.99 -19.52
C GLN A 35 0.16 -7.42 -20.97
N LYS A 36 -0.61 -8.40 -21.46
CA LYS A 36 -0.55 -8.83 -22.86
C LYS A 36 -0.89 -7.71 -23.84
N LYS A 37 -1.84 -6.85 -23.50
CA LYS A 37 -2.22 -5.69 -24.32
C LYS A 37 -1.18 -4.57 -24.31
N LEU A 38 -0.49 -4.37 -23.20
CA LEU A 38 0.57 -3.37 -23.07
C LEU A 38 1.95 -3.87 -23.53
N GLN A 39 2.08 -5.14 -23.88
CA GLN A 39 3.35 -5.73 -24.32
C GLN A 39 3.95 -4.95 -25.51
N ASN A 40 5.23 -4.68 -25.44
CA ASN A 40 6.01 -3.90 -26.42
C ASN A 40 5.62 -2.41 -26.56
N THR A 41 4.84 -1.85 -25.64
CA THR A 41 4.51 -0.42 -25.61
C THR A 41 5.44 0.40 -24.70
N GLY A 42 6.31 -0.25 -23.93
CA GLY A 42 7.08 0.37 -22.85
C GLY A 42 6.27 0.66 -21.59
N LYS A 43 5.06 0.11 -21.49
CA LYS A 43 4.15 0.24 -20.34
C LYS A 43 3.92 -1.13 -19.70
N TYR A 44 3.50 -1.12 -18.44
CA TYR A 44 3.31 -2.31 -17.63
C TYR A 44 1.90 -2.34 -17.04
N ALA A 45 1.37 -3.53 -16.79
CA ALA A 45 0.06 -3.66 -16.17
C ALA A 45 0.05 -3.12 -14.75
N TYR A 46 1.10 -3.41 -13.99
CA TYR A 46 1.19 -3.10 -12.57
C TYR A 46 2.49 -2.37 -12.24
N GLY A 47 2.44 -1.44 -11.31
CA GLY A 47 3.60 -0.78 -10.73
C GLY A 47 3.62 -0.95 -9.22
N ASP A 48 4.81 -1.07 -8.64
CA ASP A 48 4.99 -1.19 -7.19
C ASP A 48 6.33 -0.61 -6.74
N ALA A 49 6.48 -0.34 -5.44
CA ALA A 49 7.70 0.17 -4.85
C ALA A 49 8.46 -0.98 -4.16
N TRP A 50 9.38 -1.62 -4.90
CA TRP A 50 10.14 -2.78 -4.42
C TRP A 50 11.58 -2.46 -4.03
N GLU A 51 11.91 -1.20 -3.79
CA GLU A 51 13.16 -0.84 -3.13
C GLU A 51 13.23 -1.53 -1.75
N ILE A 52 14.42 -1.93 -1.32
CA ILE A 52 14.67 -2.82 -0.16
C ILE A 52 13.90 -2.40 1.11
N SER A 53 13.79 -1.09 1.37
CA SER A 53 13.09 -0.57 2.54
C SER A 53 11.58 -0.39 2.34
N TYR A 54 11.08 -0.53 1.11
CA TYR A 54 9.65 -0.36 0.76
C TYR A 54 8.94 -1.67 0.45
N ILE A 55 9.63 -2.66 -0.14
CA ILE A 55 9.04 -3.94 -0.57
C ILE A 55 8.31 -4.70 0.54
N TYR A 56 8.72 -4.51 1.79
CA TYR A 56 8.05 -5.06 2.97
C TYR A 56 6.54 -4.72 3.00
N ASN A 57 6.16 -3.53 2.55
CA ASN A 57 4.75 -3.12 2.49
C ASN A 57 3.99 -4.05 1.54
N SER A 58 4.50 -4.22 0.32
CA SER A 58 3.88 -5.07 -0.70
C SER A 58 3.87 -6.54 -0.28
N ILE A 59 4.98 -7.07 0.27
CA ILE A 59 5.03 -8.46 0.77
C ILE A 59 3.94 -8.68 1.82
N SER A 60 3.86 -7.82 2.84
CA SER A 60 2.86 -8.00 3.91
C SER A 60 1.44 -7.92 3.39
N GLU A 61 1.18 -7.09 2.39
CA GLU A 61 -0.13 -6.91 1.78
C GLU A 61 -0.53 -8.10 0.92
N TYR A 62 0.37 -8.58 0.04
CA TYR A 62 0.10 -9.77 -0.75
C TYR A 62 -0.09 -11.02 0.12
N VAL A 63 0.70 -11.18 1.18
CA VAL A 63 0.48 -12.25 2.17
C VAL A 63 -0.92 -12.17 2.76
N ASP A 64 -1.37 -10.97 3.12
CA ASP A 64 -2.72 -10.76 3.65
C ASP A 64 -3.80 -11.05 2.60
N PHE A 65 -3.62 -10.65 1.33
CA PHE A 65 -4.56 -10.91 0.24
C PHE A 65 -4.74 -12.41 -0.05
N PHE A 66 -3.67 -13.18 0.08
CA PHE A 66 -3.70 -14.64 -0.11
C PHE A 66 -4.14 -15.40 1.16
N GLY A 67 -4.39 -14.71 2.28
CA GLY A 67 -4.83 -15.31 3.54
C GLY A 67 -3.70 -15.99 4.33
N GLY A 68 -2.45 -15.61 4.07
CA GLY A 68 -1.27 -16.11 4.78
C GLY A 68 -0.99 -15.37 6.10
N ASP A 69 0.10 -15.76 6.74
CA ASP A 69 0.66 -15.10 7.92
C ASP A 69 2.10 -14.64 7.64
N TYR A 70 2.31 -13.32 7.60
CA TYR A 70 3.64 -12.73 7.38
C TYR A 70 4.69 -13.25 8.38
N THR A 71 4.28 -13.68 9.56
CA THR A 71 5.19 -14.19 10.59
C THR A 71 5.45 -15.71 10.50
N ASP A 72 4.83 -16.39 9.54
CA ASP A 72 5.03 -17.82 9.27
C ASP A 72 5.30 -18.09 7.78
N TRP A 73 6.57 -18.24 7.42
CA TRP A 73 7.01 -18.59 6.06
C TRP A 73 6.98 -20.08 5.76
N THR A 74 6.45 -20.91 6.68
CA THR A 74 6.10 -22.31 6.42
C THR A 74 4.67 -22.47 5.95
N ASP A 75 3.82 -21.44 6.14
CA ASP A 75 2.44 -21.40 5.67
C ASP A 75 2.39 -21.41 4.13
N PRO A 76 1.64 -22.34 3.51
CA PRO A 76 1.49 -22.40 2.06
C PRO A 76 0.95 -21.11 1.42
N LYS A 77 0.03 -20.40 2.09
CA LYS A 77 -0.55 -19.15 1.57
C LYS A 77 0.45 -17.99 1.58
N THR A 78 1.28 -17.90 2.61
CA THR A 78 2.40 -16.95 2.66
C THR A 78 3.38 -17.18 1.51
N ARG A 79 3.69 -18.44 1.21
CA ARG A 79 4.56 -18.81 0.09
C ARG A 79 3.93 -18.50 -1.26
N GLU A 80 2.65 -18.85 -1.45
CA GLU A 80 1.89 -18.57 -2.67
C GLU A 80 1.91 -17.09 -3.03
N ALA A 81 1.77 -16.21 -2.03
CA ALA A 81 1.86 -14.76 -2.21
C ALA A 81 3.23 -14.32 -2.77
N ALA A 82 4.33 -14.81 -2.18
CA ALA A 82 5.67 -14.46 -2.64
C ALA A 82 5.99 -15.04 -4.03
N GLU A 83 5.52 -16.24 -4.33
CA GLU A 83 5.63 -16.85 -5.65
C GLU A 83 4.84 -16.06 -6.70
N TYR A 84 3.65 -15.57 -6.34
CA TYR A 84 2.88 -14.70 -7.20
C TYR A 84 3.64 -13.40 -7.52
N MET A 85 4.18 -12.73 -6.51
CA MET A 85 4.99 -11.52 -6.72
C MET A 85 6.20 -11.79 -7.62
N LYS A 86 6.90 -12.92 -7.42
CA LYS A 86 7.99 -13.30 -8.33
C LYS A 86 7.51 -13.47 -9.77
N ARG A 87 6.37 -14.15 -9.99
CA ARG A 87 5.78 -14.30 -11.33
C ARG A 87 5.44 -12.96 -11.97
N MET A 88 5.01 -11.95 -11.21
CA MET A 88 4.76 -10.61 -11.77
C MET A 88 6.01 -10.02 -12.42
N LEU A 89 7.20 -10.22 -11.83
CA LEU A 89 8.47 -9.79 -12.44
C LEU A 89 8.86 -10.70 -13.60
N ASP A 90 8.83 -12.03 -13.43
CA ASP A 90 9.22 -13.00 -14.43
C ASP A 90 8.40 -12.89 -15.74
N THR A 91 7.14 -12.48 -15.64
CA THR A 91 6.23 -12.30 -16.79
C THR A 91 6.23 -10.90 -17.36
N GLY A 92 6.98 -9.97 -16.78
CA GLY A 92 7.01 -8.57 -17.18
C GLY A 92 5.70 -7.83 -16.88
N MET A 93 4.90 -8.29 -15.92
CA MET A 93 3.72 -7.56 -15.43
C MET A 93 4.15 -6.27 -14.72
N ILE A 94 5.30 -6.30 -14.07
CA ILE A 94 5.98 -5.21 -13.38
C ILE A 94 7.38 -5.02 -13.98
N SER A 95 7.87 -3.79 -14.00
CA SER A 95 9.20 -3.45 -14.48
C SER A 95 10.30 -3.82 -13.48
N GLU A 96 11.49 -4.22 -13.97
CA GLU A 96 12.68 -4.36 -13.11
C GLU A 96 13.07 -3.04 -12.42
N GLU A 97 12.71 -1.89 -12.98
CA GLU A 97 12.94 -0.59 -12.35
C GLU A 97 12.22 -0.46 -10.99
N ASN A 98 11.13 -1.20 -10.78
CA ASN A 98 10.42 -1.20 -9.50
C ASN A 98 11.28 -1.72 -8.33
N LEU A 99 12.34 -2.50 -8.59
CA LEU A 99 13.29 -2.96 -7.57
C LEU A 99 14.08 -1.83 -6.89
N ILE A 100 14.10 -0.64 -7.49
CA ILE A 100 14.76 0.55 -6.93
C ILE A 100 13.79 1.71 -6.69
N ASP A 101 12.52 1.55 -7.05
CA ASP A 101 11.50 2.58 -6.85
C ASP A 101 11.02 2.61 -5.41
N GLN A 102 10.94 3.82 -4.88
CA GLN A 102 10.19 4.18 -3.68
C GLN A 102 8.83 4.76 -4.08
N HIS A 103 7.99 5.12 -3.10
CA HIS A 103 6.64 5.62 -3.37
C HIS A 103 6.61 6.86 -4.28
N ASP A 104 7.56 7.78 -4.13
CA ASP A 104 7.56 9.03 -4.90
C ASP A 104 7.88 8.77 -6.39
N GLN A 105 8.89 7.94 -6.68
CA GLN A 105 9.22 7.53 -8.05
C GLN A 105 8.10 6.74 -8.69
N LEU A 106 7.47 5.83 -7.93
CA LEU A 106 6.31 5.08 -8.40
C LEU A 106 5.15 6.02 -8.77
N ASN A 107 4.83 6.99 -7.91
CA ASN A 107 3.79 7.98 -8.18
C ASN A 107 4.07 8.80 -9.44
N GLU A 108 5.31 9.26 -9.64
CA GLU A 108 5.72 9.98 -10.86
C GLU A 108 5.54 9.13 -12.12
N LYS A 109 5.98 7.88 -12.10
CA LYS A 109 5.82 6.94 -13.21
C LYS A 109 4.36 6.65 -13.52
N PHE A 110 3.52 6.53 -12.48
CA PHE A 110 2.08 6.32 -12.63
C PHE A 110 1.38 7.54 -13.23
N ILE A 111 1.72 8.75 -12.78
CA ILE A 111 1.26 10.03 -13.35
C ILE A 111 1.61 10.12 -14.85
N ASN A 112 2.81 9.65 -15.22
CA ASN A 112 3.28 9.63 -16.60
C ASN A 112 2.70 8.48 -17.45
N GLY A 113 1.77 7.70 -16.90
CA GLY A 113 1.08 6.62 -17.64
C GLY A 113 1.95 5.41 -17.95
N GLN A 114 2.94 5.12 -17.12
CA GLN A 114 3.81 3.95 -17.30
C GLN A 114 3.13 2.65 -16.81
N TYR A 115 2.22 2.74 -15.83
CA TYR A 115 1.53 1.60 -15.22
C TYR A 115 0.02 1.70 -15.39
N GLY A 116 -0.66 0.56 -15.61
CA GLY A 116 -2.11 0.47 -15.71
C GLY A 116 -2.80 0.51 -14.35
N CYS A 117 -2.16 -0.05 -13.33
CA CYS A 117 -2.66 0.00 -11.96
C CYS A 117 -1.52 -0.12 -10.94
N MET A 118 -1.84 0.17 -9.68
CA MET A 118 -0.95 -0.04 -8.53
C MET A 118 -1.72 -0.08 -7.21
N PHE A 119 -1.14 -0.71 -6.20
CA PHE A 119 -1.52 -0.45 -4.82
C PHE A 119 -0.69 0.70 -4.26
N MET A 120 -1.36 1.68 -3.67
CA MET A 120 -0.73 2.83 -3.03
C MET A 120 -1.66 3.41 -1.96
N TYR A 121 -1.10 3.92 -0.89
CA TYR A 121 -1.86 4.57 0.17
C TYR A 121 -2.68 5.76 -0.33
N THR A 122 -3.85 5.97 0.28
CA THR A 122 -4.78 7.07 -0.06
C THR A 122 -4.13 8.46 0.03
N GLY A 123 -3.00 8.60 0.70
CA GLY A 123 -2.20 9.84 0.70
C GLY A 123 -1.73 10.28 -0.68
N ALA A 124 -1.63 9.37 -1.66
CA ALA A 124 -1.30 9.69 -3.06
C ALA A 124 -2.39 10.54 -3.75
N LEU A 125 -3.63 10.58 -3.21
CA LEU A 125 -4.72 11.37 -3.76
C LEU A 125 -4.31 12.83 -3.99
N SER A 126 -3.69 13.46 -2.99
CA SER A 126 -3.23 14.85 -3.11
C SER A 126 -2.19 15.04 -4.21
N THR A 127 -1.32 14.06 -4.42
CA THR A 127 -0.29 14.08 -5.48
C THR A 127 -0.95 14.03 -6.85
N PHE A 128 -1.92 13.14 -7.08
CA PHE A 128 -2.61 13.00 -8.36
C PHE A 128 -3.53 14.19 -8.66
N GLN A 129 -4.17 14.76 -7.63
CA GLN A 129 -4.95 16.00 -7.78
C GLN A 129 -4.07 17.19 -8.16
N ASN A 130 -2.95 17.37 -7.48
CA ASN A 130 -2.01 18.45 -7.77
C ASN A 130 -1.41 18.35 -9.18
N ALA A 131 -1.19 17.11 -9.67
CA ALA A 131 -0.75 16.85 -11.04
C ALA A 131 -1.88 17.01 -12.10
N GLY A 132 -3.14 17.19 -11.69
CA GLY A 132 -4.29 17.33 -12.61
C GLY A 132 -4.68 16.03 -13.33
N VAL A 133 -4.22 14.88 -12.83
CA VAL A 133 -4.47 13.57 -13.44
C VAL A 133 -5.51 12.73 -12.69
N TYR A 134 -6.05 13.21 -11.57
CA TYR A 134 -7.09 12.51 -10.84
C TYR A 134 -8.48 12.72 -11.50
N GLY A 135 -9.25 11.65 -11.64
CA GLY A 135 -10.62 11.65 -12.17
C GLY A 135 -11.06 10.30 -12.69
N LYS A 136 -12.37 10.09 -12.82
CA LYS A 136 -12.97 8.80 -13.20
C LYS A 136 -12.46 8.26 -14.55
N ASP A 137 -12.14 9.13 -15.49
CA ASP A 137 -11.65 8.77 -16.82
C ASP A 137 -10.10 8.86 -16.93
N LYS A 138 -9.43 9.03 -15.79
CA LYS A 138 -7.98 9.18 -15.65
C LYS A 138 -7.47 8.23 -14.57
N ILE A 139 -6.67 8.75 -13.62
CA ILE A 139 -6.25 8.01 -12.43
C ILE A 139 -7.34 8.14 -11.35
N HIS A 140 -7.79 7.02 -10.81
CA HIS A 140 -8.75 6.99 -9.72
C HIS A 140 -8.61 5.73 -8.85
N MET A 141 -9.21 5.77 -7.66
CA MET A 141 -9.35 4.59 -6.80
C MET A 141 -10.47 3.69 -7.32
N ALA A 142 -10.24 2.38 -7.36
CA ALA A 142 -11.19 1.36 -7.80
C ALA A 142 -11.32 0.26 -6.73
N PRO A 143 -12.41 -0.53 -6.73
CA PRO A 143 -12.48 -1.75 -5.94
C PRO A 143 -11.29 -2.66 -6.24
N PHE A 144 -10.80 -3.39 -5.25
CA PHE A 144 -9.69 -4.33 -5.45
C PHE A 144 -10.10 -5.44 -6.41
N PRO A 145 -9.16 -5.97 -7.20
CA PRO A 145 -9.34 -7.27 -7.82
C PRO A 145 -9.68 -8.33 -6.76
N GLU A 146 -10.37 -9.36 -7.17
CA GLU A 146 -10.72 -10.46 -6.27
C GLU A 146 -9.46 -11.22 -5.84
N PHE A 147 -9.26 -11.30 -4.54
CA PHE A 147 -8.25 -12.10 -3.84
C PHE A 147 -8.94 -13.10 -2.92
N ASP A 148 -8.18 -14.01 -2.29
CA ASP A 148 -8.72 -14.98 -1.34
C ASP A 148 -9.36 -14.27 -0.11
N GLU A 149 -8.75 -13.15 0.33
CA GLU A 149 -9.22 -12.39 1.47
C GLU A 149 -9.55 -10.93 1.11
N LYS A 150 -10.66 -10.42 1.67
CA LYS A 150 -11.03 -9.01 1.59
C LYS A 150 -10.39 -8.22 2.74
N VAL A 151 -9.14 -7.87 2.56
CA VAL A 151 -8.34 -7.16 3.55
C VAL A 151 -7.65 -5.96 2.92
N THR A 152 -7.35 -4.93 3.69
CA THR A 152 -6.49 -3.84 3.27
C THR A 152 -5.65 -3.32 4.42
N ASN A 153 -4.47 -2.81 4.12
CA ASN A 153 -3.57 -2.25 5.10
C ASN A 153 -3.95 -0.82 5.49
N ILE A 154 -3.79 -0.52 6.77
CA ILE A 154 -4.00 0.80 7.33
C ILE A 154 -2.71 1.32 7.98
N ALA A 155 -2.40 2.58 7.72
CA ALA A 155 -1.36 3.33 8.41
C ALA A 155 -1.97 4.58 9.06
N THR A 156 -1.51 4.92 10.26
CA THR A 156 -1.96 6.13 10.97
C THR A 156 -0.77 7.02 11.31
N TRP A 157 -0.98 8.32 11.15
CA TRP A 157 -0.05 9.34 11.58
C TRP A 157 -0.53 9.93 12.89
N GLN A 158 0.38 10.07 13.85
CA GLN A 158 0.00 10.39 15.23
C GLN A 158 0.82 11.54 15.78
N TYR A 159 0.16 12.43 16.52
CA TYR A 159 0.83 13.34 17.44
C TYR A 159 1.07 12.63 18.77
N VAL A 160 2.26 12.76 19.29
CA VAL A 160 2.65 12.21 20.61
C VAL A 160 3.15 13.31 21.52
N LEU A 161 2.88 13.17 22.83
CA LEU A 161 3.44 14.06 23.83
C LEU A 161 4.82 13.56 24.27
N ASN A 162 5.84 14.38 24.10
CA ASN A 162 7.16 14.07 24.64
C ASN A 162 7.10 14.11 26.17
N LYS A 163 7.46 13.00 26.83
CA LYS A 163 7.45 12.88 28.30
C LYS A 163 8.32 13.91 28.99
N ASN A 164 9.37 14.44 28.34
CA ASN A 164 10.32 15.43 28.86
C ASN A 164 9.96 16.87 28.49
N SER A 165 8.81 17.12 27.85
CA SER A 165 8.38 18.48 27.51
C SER A 165 8.21 19.33 28.75
N ALA A 166 8.75 20.55 28.73
CA ALA A 166 8.52 21.56 29.75
C ALA A 166 7.12 22.19 29.67
N HIS A 167 6.40 21.98 28.55
CA HIS A 167 5.09 22.60 28.24
C HIS A 167 3.98 21.56 28.05
N LYS A 168 3.94 20.55 28.95
CA LYS A 168 2.98 19.42 28.81
C LYS A 168 1.53 19.87 28.77
N GLU A 169 1.15 20.83 29.61
CA GLU A 169 -0.23 21.34 29.66
C GLU A 169 -0.65 22.00 28.35
N ALA A 170 0.20 22.85 27.78
CA ALA A 170 -0.05 23.47 26.47
C ALA A 170 -0.11 22.42 25.35
N ALA A 171 0.80 21.44 25.36
CA ALA A 171 0.80 20.34 24.39
C ALA A 171 -0.48 19.47 24.50
N LEU A 172 -0.97 19.20 25.71
CA LEU A 172 -2.24 18.49 25.89
C LEU A 172 -3.43 19.28 25.33
N LYS A 173 -3.50 20.61 25.58
CA LYS A 173 -4.54 21.46 24.97
C LYS A 173 -4.48 21.43 23.45
N PHE A 174 -3.27 21.47 22.87
CA PHE A 174 -3.09 21.33 21.43
C PHE A 174 -3.60 19.96 20.92
N LEU A 175 -3.21 18.86 21.59
CA LEU A 175 -3.68 17.52 21.23
C LEU A 175 -5.19 17.39 21.30
N GLN A 176 -5.81 17.96 22.33
CA GLN A 176 -7.28 17.99 22.47
C GLN A 176 -7.95 18.75 21.31
N TYR A 177 -7.38 19.89 20.93
CA TYR A 177 -7.89 20.69 19.81
C TYR A 177 -7.78 19.94 18.48
N VAL A 178 -6.59 19.43 18.12
CA VAL A 178 -6.36 18.78 16.81
C VAL A 178 -7.07 17.43 16.69
N SER A 179 -7.44 16.78 17.80
CA SER A 179 -8.25 15.57 17.81
C SER A 179 -9.75 15.85 17.79
N GLY A 180 -10.17 17.11 17.90
CA GLY A 180 -11.56 17.50 17.85
C GLY A 180 -12.17 17.31 16.46
N TYR A 181 -13.52 17.21 16.40
CA TYR A 181 -14.27 16.97 15.17
C TYR A 181 -14.00 18.04 14.11
N GLU A 182 -14.17 19.32 14.45
CA GLU A 182 -14.00 20.46 13.51
C GLU A 182 -12.54 20.55 12.99
N ALA A 183 -11.56 20.38 13.88
CA ALA A 183 -10.16 20.40 13.48
C ALA A 183 -9.82 19.25 12.53
N SER A 184 -10.33 18.06 12.80
CA SER A 184 -10.15 16.88 11.96
C SER A 184 -10.82 17.03 10.60
N LYS A 185 -12.03 17.60 10.56
CA LYS A 185 -12.75 17.89 9.31
C LYS A 185 -12.02 18.93 8.47
N ASN A 186 -11.62 20.05 9.07
CA ASN A 186 -10.82 21.08 8.42
C ASN A 186 -9.49 20.52 7.89
N TYR A 187 -8.84 19.63 8.65
CA TYR A 187 -7.63 18.95 8.20
C TYR A 187 -7.87 18.22 6.87
N GLY A 188 -8.89 17.37 6.80
CA GLY A 188 -9.22 16.64 5.57
C GLY A 188 -9.51 17.55 4.38
N GLN A 189 -10.32 18.59 4.58
CA GLN A 189 -10.71 19.52 3.51
C GLN A 189 -9.54 20.38 2.99
N LEU A 190 -8.66 20.83 3.90
CA LEU A 190 -7.54 21.70 3.54
C LEU A 190 -6.36 20.93 2.95
N THR A 191 -6.05 19.74 3.50
CA THR A 191 -4.88 18.97 3.09
C THR A 191 -5.17 17.96 1.99
N LYS A 192 -6.45 17.67 1.72
CA LYS A 192 -6.89 16.59 0.82
C LYS A 192 -6.46 15.19 1.29
N MET A 193 -6.19 15.05 2.59
CA MET A 193 -5.79 13.79 3.22
C MET A 193 -6.90 13.24 4.11
N CYS A 194 -7.00 11.92 4.22
CA CYS A 194 -8.04 11.29 5.01
C CYS A 194 -7.81 11.54 6.51
N PRO A 195 -8.78 12.16 7.23
CA PRO A 195 -8.68 12.31 8.67
C PRO A 195 -8.79 10.98 9.40
N ALA A 196 -8.24 10.86 10.61
CA ALA A 196 -8.26 9.61 11.37
C ALA A 196 -9.56 9.36 12.16
N ARG A 197 -10.51 10.30 12.15
CA ARG A 197 -11.79 10.20 12.86
C ARG A 197 -12.86 9.58 11.96
N LEU A 198 -13.39 8.43 12.33
CA LEU A 198 -14.43 7.74 11.55
C LEU A 198 -15.73 8.55 11.44
N ASP A 199 -16.16 9.23 12.52
CA ASP A 199 -17.34 10.09 12.50
C ASP A 199 -17.20 11.29 11.55
N VAL A 200 -15.98 11.78 11.31
CA VAL A 200 -15.70 12.80 10.29
C VAL A 200 -15.72 12.19 8.88
N ILE A 201 -15.15 11.00 8.71
CA ILE A 201 -15.16 10.29 7.42
C ILE A 201 -16.60 9.97 7.00
N GLU A 202 -17.46 9.58 7.94
CA GLU A 202 -18.88 9.27 7.71
C GLU A 202 -19.75 10.53 7.47
N ASP A 203 -19.27 11.70 7.86
CA ASP A 203 -19.98 12.97 7.64
C ASP A 203 -20.10 13.30 6.14
N LYS A 204 -21.33 13.28 5.62
CA LYS A 204 -21.62 13.57 4.21
C LYS A 204 -21.25 15.00 3.78
N SER A 205 -21.02 15.90 4.72
CA SER A 205 -20.57 17.26 4.44
C SER A 205 -19.03 17.39 4.41
N LEU A 206 -18.28 16.27 4.56
CA LEU A 206 -16.84 16.27 4.32
C LEU A 206 -16.56 16.36 2.81
N GLU A 207 -16.06 17.49 2.38
CA GLU A 207 -15.65 17.74 1.00
C GLU A 207 -14.22 17.24 0.77
N LEU A 208 -14.10 15.95 0.53
CA LEU A 208 -12.85 15.28 0.18
C LEU A 208 -13.12 14.40 -1.05
N GLU A 209 -12.48 14.73 -2.14
CA GLU A 209 -12.58 13.93 -3.37
C GLU A 209 -12.06 12.50 -3.12
N GLY A 210 -12.73 11.49 -3.69
CA GLY A 210 -12.39 10.09 -3.42
C GLY A 210 -12.92 9.53 -2.10
N ILE A 211 -13.57 10.34 -1.24
CA ILE A 211 -14.04 9.90 0.08
C ILE A 211 -15.04 8.75 0.00
N GLU A 212 -15.85 8.68 -1.05
CA GLU A 212 -16.83 7.59 -1.21
C GLU A 212 -16.14 6.23 -1.40
N MET A 213 -15.03 6.17 -2.14
CA MET A 213 -14.24 4.95 -2.26
C MET A 213 -13.55 4.58 -0.95
N ILE A 214 -13.06 5.57 -0.20
CA ILE A 214 -12.49 5.36 1.14
C ILE A 214 -13.57 4.77 2.09
N ARG A 215 -14.78 5.31 2.07
CA ARG A 215 -15.93 4.76 2.84
C ARG A 215 -16.25 3.33 2.43
N GLN A 216 -16.20 3.04 1.13
CA GLN A 216 -16.42 1.70 0.61
C GLN A 216 -15.33 0.73 1.10
N TYR A 217 -14.05 1.11 1.05
CA TYR A 217 -12.98 0.28 1.60
C TYR A 217 -13.16 0.00 3.09
N LEU A 218 -13.48 1.01 3.89
CA LEU A 218 -13.74 0.85 5.32
C LEU A 218 -14.91 -0.09 5.63
N LYS A 219 -15.88 -0.17 4.76
CA LYS A 219 -17.06 -1.05 4.89
C LYS A 219 -16.78 -2.48 4.43
N ASP A 220 -16.10 -2.63 3.28
CA ASP A 220 -16.05 -3.89 2.55
C ASP A 220 -14.79 -4.71 2.87
N TYR A 221 -13.75 -4.08 3.42
CA TYR A 221 -12.47 -4.71 3.70
C TYR A 221 -12.14 -4.72 5.19
N LYS A 222 -11.56 -5.83 5.66
CA LYS A 222 -10.97 -5.91 7.00
C LYS A 222 -9.68 -5.08 7.04
N LEU A 223 -9.62 -4.15 7.98
CA LEU A 223 -8.41 -3.33 8.15
C LEU A 223 -7.36 -4.12 8.95
N LYS A 224 -6.13 -4.13 8.45
CA LYS A 224 -4.99 -4.79 9.08
C LYS A 224 -3.80 -3.83 9.18
N ALA A 225 -3.16 -3.79 10.33
CA ALA A 225 -1.91 -3.07 10.47
C ALA A 225 -0.75 -3.91 9.93
N ARG A 226 0.25 -3.26 9.35
CA ARG A 226 1.48 -3.94 8.95
C ARG A 226 2.16 -4.58 10.15
N PRO A 227 2.79 -5.76 9.98
CA PRO A 227 3.59 -6.36 11.04
C PRO A 227 4.73 -5.41 11.47
N LEU A 228 4.85 -5.17 12.76
CA LEU A 228 5.87 -4.29 13.35
C LEU A 228 6.67 -5.06 14.40
N CYS A 229 7.94 -4.70 14.56
CA CYS A 229 8.82 -5.19 15.61
C CYS A 229 9.69 -4.05 16.15
N ALA A 230 10.41 -4.28 17.24
CA ALA A 230 11.24 -3.25 17.87
C ALA A 230 12.34 -2.73 16.93
N ASP A 231 12.99 -3.64 16.20
CA ASP A 231 14.09 -3.35 15.27
C ASP A 231 13.57 -3.31 13.83
N SER A 232 12.50 -2.53 13.60
CA SER A 232 11.74 -2.56 12.35
C SER A 232 12.55 -2.16 11.11
N ILE A 233 13.54 -1.28 11.23
CA ILE A 233 14.39 -0.85 10.10
C ILE A 233 15.25 -2.01 9.62
N GLU A 234 15.90 -2.71 10.54
CA GLU A 234 16.75 -3.87 10.25
C GLU A 234 15.92 -5.04 9.73
N ALA A 235 14.75 -5.27 10.32
CA ALA A 235 13.83 -6.33 9.90
C ALA A 235 13.34 -6.11 8.46
N VAL A 236 12.92 -4.91 8.13
CA VAL A 236 12.44 -4.51 6.80
C VAL A 236 13.56 -4.66 5.78
N SER A 237 14.76 -4.13 6.06
CA SER A 237 15.90 -4.21 5.15
C SER A 237 16.39 -5.65 4.95
N SER A 238 16.35 -6.47 5.99
CA SER A 238 16.71 -7.89 5.93
C SER A 238 15.73 -8.66 5.03
N MET A 239 14.43 -8.52 5.28
CA MET A 239 13.39 -9.17 4.47
C MET A 239 13.44 -8.69 3.01
N GLY A 240 13.59 -7.39 2.79
CA GLY A 240 13.69 -6.81 1.44
C GLY A 240 14.89 -7.35 0.67
N THR A 241 16.04 -7.51 1.35
CA THR A 241 17.24 -8.09 0.75
C THR A 241 17.03 -9.56 0.37
N GLU A 242 16.39 -10.36 1.24
CA GLU A 242 16.07 -11.76 0.95
C GLU A 242 15.14 -11.87 -0.27
N PHE A 243 14.09 -11.05 -0.29
CA PHE A 243 13.12 -11.06 -1.37
C PHE A 243 13.73 -10.61 -2.72
N GLN A 244 14.52 -9.53 -2.73
CA GLN A 244 15.18 -9.09 -3.98
C GLN A 244 16.12 -10.17 -4.54
N LYS A 245 16.89 -10.87 -3.69
CA LYS A 245 17.72 -11.99 -4.15
C LYS A 245 16.91 -13.11 -4.75
N TYR A 246 15.72 -13.37 -4.21
CA TYR A 246 14.80 -14.40 -4.71
C TYR A 246 14.23 -14.03 -6.08
N VAL A 247 13.67 -12.84 -6.22
CA VAL A 247 13.05 -12.43 -7.49
C VAL A 247 14.08 -12.24 -8.61
N LEU A 248 15.33 -11.90 -8.27
CA LEU A 248 16.45 -11.83 -9.21
C LEU A 248 17.10 -13.20 -9.51
N GLY A 249 16.56 -14.31 -8.98
CA GLY A 249 17.09 -15.66 -9.20
C GLY A 249 18.44 -15.93 -8.54
N GLN A 250 18.89 -15.11 -7.60
CA GLN A 250 20.13 -15.29 -6.84
C GLN A 250 19.94 -16.26 -5.66
N LYS A 251 18.71 -16.58 -5.32
CA LYS A 251 18.32 -17.60 -4.35
C LYS A 251 17.23 -18.49 -4.94
N THR A 252 17.31 -19.75 -4.63
CA THR A 252 16.21 -20.69 -4.84
C THR A 252 15.05 -20.34 -3.93
N GLU A 253 13.87 -20.81 -4.26
CA GLU A 253 12.67 -20.67 -3.45
C GLU A 253 12.86 -21.19 -2.02
N ALA A 254 13.45 -22.38 -1.87
CA ALA A 254 13.73 -22.97 -0.56
C ALA A 254 14.71 -22.12 0.28
N GLU A 255 15.75 -21.56 -0.34
CA GLU A 255 16.70 -20.67 0.34
C GLU A 255 16.03 -19.34 0.74
N PHE A 256 15.14 -18.80 -0.09
CA PHE A 256 14.40 -17.60 0.24
C PHE A 256 13.45 -17.84 1.42
N PHE A 257 12.61 -18.87 1.38
CA PHE A 257 11.67 -19.15 2.48
C PHE A 257 12.37 -19.43 3.81
N ALA A 258 13.50 -20.13 3.79
CA ALA A 258 14.33 -20.33 4.99
C ALA A 258 14.92 -18.99 5.48
N GLY A 259 15.40 -18.13 4.57
CA GLY A 259 15.92 -16.81 4.89
C GLY A 259 14.86 -15.88 5.47
N ALA A 260 13.68 -15.84 4.87
CA ALA A 260 12.53 -15.07 5.34
C ALA A 260 12.08 -15.52 6.74
N GLN A 261 11.97 -16.84 6.99
CA GLN A 261 11.66 -17.36 8.32
C GLN A 261 12.73 -16.97 9.35
N ASN A 262 14.01 -17.00 8.98
CA ASN A 262 15.09 -16.56 9.87
C ASN A 262 14.96 -15.06 10.22
N CYS A 263 14.55 -14.20 9.28
CA CYS A 263 14.26 -12.80 9.57
C CYS A 263 13.13 -12.66 10.61
N ILE A 264 12.05 -13.43 10.46
CA ILE A 264 10.96 -13.45 11.44
C ILE A 264 11.43 -13.89 12.80
N ASP A 265 12.17 -14.99 12.88
CA ASP A 265 12.66 -15.55 14.15
C ASP A 265 13.64 -14.61 14.85
N GLN A 266 14.41 -13.87 14.08
CA GLN A 266 15.38 -12.91 14.61
C GLN A 266 14.73 -11.63 15.15
N TYR A 267 13.75 -11.05 14.45
CA TYR A 267 13.26 -9.69 14.72
C TYR A 267 11.87 -9.67 15.34
N TYR A 268 10.99 -10.62 15.00
CA TYR A 268 9.57 -10.57 15.42
C TYR A 268 9.31 -11.45 16.64
N LYS A 269 9.95 -12.62 16.77
CA LYS A 269 9.72 -13.55 17.89
C LYS A 269 10.48 -13.17 19.17
N LYS A 270 11.51 -12.33 19.08
CA LYS A 270 12.26 -11.85 20.26
C LYS A 270 11.57 -10.72 21.02
N ALA A 271 10.49 -10.18 20.51
CA ALA A 271 9.77 -9.03 21.11
C ALA A 271 8.65 -9.45 22.07
N SER A 272 8.71 -10.62 22.70
CA SER A 272 7.83 -10.93 23.85
C SER A 272 8.40 -10.27 25.09
N TYR A 273 7.91 -9.06 25.41
CA TYR A 273 8.11 -8.36 26.68
C TYR A 273 7.10 -8.85 27.72
#